data_262003352d053ebb265b1117a5a03b29
#
_entry.id   262003352d053ebb265b1117a5a03b29
#
_cell.length_a   1.000
_cell.length_b   1.000
_cell.length_c   1.000
_cell.angle_alpha   90.00
_cell.angle_beta   90.00
_cell.angle_gamma   90.00
#
_symmetry.space_group_name_H-M   'P 1'
#
loop_
_entity.id
_entity.type
_entity.pdbx_description
1 polymer ?
#
loop_
_entity_poly.entity_id
_entity_poly.type
_entity_poly.pdbx_seq_one_letter_code
_entity_poly.pdbx_strand_id
1 'polypeptide(L)'
;NNAMQLIEDQSEQLTGVLPNSYTDFSDEILSELLRIFNNSAIDEVGGDIVGRIYEYFLNKFAKNIASDDGVFFTPKSLVKMIVNIIEPKSGVLLDPACGSGGMFIQSGDFVNQSGMNANSAMTFYGQEKVEYNAQLCLMNMAVHGLTGVIKSGDEANTFYHDAHNLDGSCDYVMANPPFNVDKVKAESSESAKRLPFGMPGVNKNKEVGNGN
;
A
#
# COMPACT_ATOMS: atom_id res chain seq x y z
N ASN A 1 22.05 -10.10 -0.06
CA ASN A 1 21.93 -8.70 0.41
C ASN A 1 22.44 -7.73 -0.66
N ASN A 2 23.65 -7.92 -1.26
CA ASN A 2 24.21 -6.99 -2.24
C ASN A 2 23.30 -6.74 -3.46
N ALA A 3 22.59 -7.77 -3.95
CA ALA A 3 21.65 -7.62 -5.07
C ALA A 3 20.49 -6.69 -4.72
N MET A 4 19.97 -6.77 -3.49
CA MET A 4 18.90 -5.88 -3.01
C MET A 4 19.40 -4.44 -2.94
N GLN A 5 20.60 -4.23 -2.40
CA GLN A 5 21.20 -2.90 -2.36
C GLN A 5 21.38 -2.30 -3.77
N LEU A 6 21.83 -3.10 -4.75
CA LEU A 6 21.97 -2.63 -6.14
C LEU A 6 20.63 -2.23 -6.77
N ILE A 7 19.55 -2.88 -6.40
CA ILE A 7 18.19 -2.51 -6.85
C ILE A 7 17.76 -1.19 -6.19
N GLU A 8 17.98 -1.05 -4.89
CA GLU A 8 17.66 0.18 -4.15
C GLU A 8 18.46 1.37 -4.69
N ASP A 9 19.74 1.19 -5.00
CA ASP A 9 20.61 2.24 -5.57
C ASP A 9 20.12 2.75 -6.94
N GLN A 10 19.29 1.95 -7.64
CA GLN A 10 18.71 2.31 -8.94
C GLN A 10 17.26 2.85 -8.83
N SER A 11 16.66 2.82 -7.64
CA SER A 11 15.28 3.22 -7.43
C SER A 11 15.11 3.98 -6.13
N GLU A 12 14.96 5.31 -6.22
CA GLU A 12 14.72 6.17 -5.05
C GLU A 12 13.52 5.69 -4.21
N GLN A 13 12.47 5.21 -4.88
CA GLN A 13 11.26 4.67 -4.23
C GLN A 13 11.55 3.45 -3.35
N LEU A 14 12.56 2.65 -3.68
CA LEU A 14 12.89 1.41 -2.97
C LEU A 14 14.01 1.57 -1.94
N THR A 15 14.57 2.76 -1.77
CA THR A 15 15.67 3.00 -0.82
C THR A 15 15.25 2.62 0.60
N GLY A 16 15.94 1.62 1.18
CA GLY A 16 15.66 1.10 2.52
C GLY A 16 14.37 0.27 2.65
N VAL A 17 13.78 -0.13 1.52
CA VAL A 17 12.50 -0.87 1.47
C VAL A 17 12.71 -2.38 1.37
N LEU A 18 13.73 -2.81 0.63
CA LEU A 18 13.93 -4.23 0.35
C LEU A 18 14.50 -4.97 1.56
N PRO A 19 14.06 -6.22 1.80
CA PRO A 19 14.63 -7.03 2.88
C PRO A 19 16.13 -7.27 2.68
N ASN A 20 16.91 -7.21 3.75
CA ASN A 20 18.34 -7.48 3.75
C ASN A 20 18.76 -8.59 4.73
N SER A 21 17.82 -9.35 5.25
CA SER A 21 18.00 -10.43 6.23
C SER A 21 18.16 -11.83 5.61
N TYR A 22 18.63 -11.90 4.37
CA TYR A 22 18.80 -13.18 3.66
C TYR A 22 19.83 -14.10 4.30
N THR A 23 20.72 -13.58 5.13
CA THR A 23 21.65 -14.37 5.95
C THR A 23 21.00 -15.18 7.06
N ASP A 24 19.73 -14.92 7.35
CA ASP A 24 18.93 -15.69 8.33
C ASP A 24 18.49 -17.05 7.76
N PHE A 25 18.61 -17.24 6.45
CA PHE A 25 18.31 -18.50 5.77
C PHE A 25 19.58 -19.33 5.58
N SER A 26 19.43 -20.67 5.59
CA SER A 26 20.53 -21.55 5.21
C SER A 26 20.84 -21.46 3.71
N ASP A 27 22.08 -21.80 3.34
CA ASP A 27 22.52 -21.79 1.94
C ASP A 27 21.68 -22.73 1.05
N GLU A 28 21.21 -23.87 1.64
CA GLU A 28 20.34 -24.81 0.92
C GLU A 28 19.00 -24.17 0.57
N ILE A 29 18.38 -23.47 1.52
CA ILE A 29 17.08 -22.78 1.30
C ILE A 29 17.25 -21.69 0.26
N LEU A 30 18.29 -20.87 0.37
CA LEU A 30 18.55 -19.79 -0.60
C LEU A 30 18.84 -20.34 -1.99
N SER A 31 19.61 -21.40 -2.09
CA SER A 31 19.92 -22.06 -3.37
C SER A 31 18.65 -22.62 -4.02
N GLU A 32 17.78 -23.25 -3.24
CA GLU A 32 16.51 -23.80 -3.74
C GLU A 32 15.54 -22.70 -4.18
N LEU A 33 15.43 -21.59 -3.42
CA LEU A 33 14.64 -20.43 -3.82
C LEU A 33 15.13 -19.84 -5.15
N LEU A 34 16.44 -19.63 -5.29
CA LEU A 34 17.03 -19.15 -6.53
C LEU A 34 16.76 -20.09 -7.69
N ARG A 35 16.85 -21.41 -7.48
CA ARG A 35 16.55 -22.44 -8.49
C ARG A 35 15.09 -22.40 -8.94
N ILE A 36 14.15 -22.17 -8.02
CA ILE A 36 12.71 -22.09 -8.31
C ILE A 36 12.41 -20.84 -9.13
N PHE A 37 12.94 -19.69 -8.73
CA PHE A 37 12.63 -18.42 -9.37
C PHE A 37 13.48 -18.11 -10.61
N ASN A 38 14.68 -18.68 -10.73
CA ASN A 38 15.53 -18.56 -11.93
C ASN A 38 15.16 -19.62 -12.96
N ASN A 39 13.91 -19.57 -13.44
CA ASN A 39 13.39 -20.54 -14.41
C ASN A 39 13.00 -19.79 -15.70
N SER A 40 13.56 -20.21 -16.83
CA SER A 40 13.29 -19.62 -18.14
C SER A 40 11.78 -19.62 -18.51
N ALA A 41 10.99 -20.53 -17.95
CA ALA A 41 9.55 -20.52 -18.13
C ALA A 41 8.87 -19.27 -17.58
N ILE A 42 9.48 -18.58 -16.60
CA ILE A 42 8.99 -17.31 -16.06
C ILE A 42 9.27 -16.18 -17.08
N ASP A 43 10.42 -16.22 -17.74
CA ASP A 43 10.83 -15.21 -18.73
C ASP A 43 10.03 -15.30 -20.03
N GLU A 44 9.52 -16.50 -20.37
CA GLU A 44 8.73 -16.75 -21.57
C GLU A 44 7.24 -16.33 -21.44
N VAL A 45 6.75 -16.15 -20.20
CA VAL A 45 5.38 -15.71 -19.96
C VAL A 45 5.29 -14.20 -20.10
N GLY A 46 4.72 -13.74 -21.19
CA GLY A 46 4.49 -12.30 -21.42
C GLY A 46 3.55 -11.66 -20.41
N GLY A 47 3.68 -10.34 -20.24
CA GLY A 47 2.84 -9.54 -19.38
C GLY A 47 3.40 -9.38 -17.94
N ASP A 48 2.58 -8.89 -17.05
CA ASP A 48 2.94 -8.64 -15.64
C ASP A 48 2.95 -9.94 -14.82
N ILE A 49 3.93 -10.82 -15.07
CA ILE A 49 4.05 -12.08 -14.32
C ILE A 49 4.62 -11.85 -12.91
N VAL A 50 5.59 -10.96 -12.78
CA VAL A 50 6.25 -10.69 -11.49
C VAL A 50 5.25 -10.08 -10.51
N GLY A 51 4.46 -9.10 -10.96
CA GLY A 51 3.39 -8.51 -10.17
C GLY A 51 2.34 -9.55 -9.75
N ARG A 52 1.94 -10.47 -10.66
CA ARG A 52 0.99 -11.54 -10.32
C ARG A 52 1.54 -12.56 -9.32
N ILE A 53 2.82 -12.90 -9.41
CA ILE A 53 3.50 -13.74 -8.44
C ILE A 53 3.54 -13.03 -7.08
N TYR A 54 3.90 -11.75 -7.06
CA TYR A 54 3.91 -10.93 -5.86
C TYR A 54 2.54 -10.87 -5.20
N GLU A 55 1.48 -10.53 -5.95
CA GLU A 55 0.09 -10.52 -5.44
C GLU A 55 -0.34 -11.90 -4.89
N TYR A 56 0.06 -13.00 -5.55
CA TYR A 56 -0.24 -14.34 -5.06
C TYR A 56 0.34 -14.58 -3.67
N PHE A 57 1.60 -14.23 -3.45
CA PHE A 57 2.24 -14.38 -2.15
C PHE A 57 1.67 -13.43 -1.11
N LEU A 58 1.42 -12.17 -1.44
CA LEU A 58 0.71 -11.24 -0.55
C LEU A 58 -0.62 -11.83 -0.07
N ASN A 59 -1.44 -12.36 -0.98
CA ASN A 59 -2.71 -12.99 -0.64
C ASN A 59 -2.56 -14.23 0.25
N LYS A 60 -1.50 -15.01 0.06
CA LYS A 60 -1.21 -16.18 0.89
C LYS A 60 -0.78 -15.80 2.30
N PHE A 61 0.11 -14.83 2.42
CA PHE A 61 0.60 -14.36 3.71
C PHE A 61 -0.47 -13.60 4.49
N ALA A 62 -1.23 -12.72 3.84
CA ALA A 62 -2.32 -11.99 4.48
C ALA A 62 -3.35 -12.92 5.13
N LYS A 63 -3.67 -14.07 4.52
CA LYS A 63 -4.57 -15.07 5.12
C LYS A 63 -4.01 -15.70 6.39
N ASN A 64 -2.70 -15.79 6.51
CA ASN A 64 -2.04 -16.39 7.67
C ASN A 64 -1.79 -15.38 8.80
N ILE A 65 -1.62 -14.09 8.47
CA ILE A 65 -1.35 -13.01 9.42
C ILE A 65 -2.64 -12.32 9.89
N ALA A 66 -3.72 -12.39 9.10
CA ALA A 66 -5.00 -11.73 9.39
C ALA A 66 -5.67 -12.15 10.72
N SER A 67 -5.14 -13.16 11.41
CA SER A 67 -5.60 -13.55 12.74
C SER A 67 -5.04 -12.71 13.89
N ASP A 68 -3.89 -12.05 13.74
CA ASP A 68 -3.19 -11.43 14.88
C ASP A 68 -2.99 -9.92 14.82
N ASP A 69 -2.83 -9.29 13.64
CA ASP A 69 -2.37 -7.89 13.58
C ASP A 69 -3.22 -6.93 12.72
N GLY A 70 -4.44 -7.31 12.34
CA GLY A 70 -5.34 -6.39 11.60
C GLY A 70 -4.87 -6.04 10.18
N VAL A 71 -3.98 -6.83 9.60
CA VAL A 71 -3.57 -6.69 8.19
C VAL A 71 -4.68 -7.24 7.30
N PHE A 72 -5.60 -6.39 6.89
CA PHE A 72 -6.68 -6.76 5.98
C PHE A 72 -6.25 -6.47 4.54
N PHE A 73 -6.13 -7.54 3.76
CA PHE A 73 -5.97 -7.41 2.32
C PHE A 73 -7.33 -7.23 1.65
N THR A 74 -7.52 -6.10 0.98
CA THR A 74 -8.77 -5.84 0.25
C THR A 74 -8.85 -6.78 -0.97
N PRO A 75 -9.93 -7.58 -1.11
CA PRO A 75 -10.07 -8.46 -2.26
C PRO A 75 -9.96 -7.69 -3.59
N LYS A 76 -9.15 -8.18 -4.52
CA LYS A 76 -8.92 -7.56 -5.83
C LYS A 76 -10.23 -7.26 -6.59
N SER A 77 -11.22 -8.13 -6.47
CA SER A 77 -12.54 -7.94 -7.09
C SER A 77 -13.27 -6.70 -6.57
N LEU A 78 -13.16 -6.45 -5.26
CA LEU A 78 -13.76 -5.27 -4.63
C LEU A 78 -13.04 -4.00 -5.06
N VAL A 79 -11.70 -4.00 -5.01
CA VAL A 79 -10.89 -2.85 -5.47
C VAL A 79 -11.18 -2.54 -6.93
N LYS A 80 -11.23 -3.57 -7.79
CA LYS A 80 -11.56 -3.41 -9.20
C LYS A 80 -12.96 -2.83 -9.41
N MET A 81 -13.93 -3.21 -8.60
CA MET A 81 -15.27 -2.63 -8.64
C MET A 81 -15.23 -1.13 -8.30
N ILE A 82 -14.55 -0.75 -7.22
CA ILE A 82 -14.40 0.66 -6.80
C ILE A 82 -13.75 1.47 -7.92
N VAL A 83 -12.62 1.01 -8.45
CA VAL A 83 -11.88 1.69 -9.53
C VAL A 83 -12.74 1.86 -10.79
N ASN A 84 -13.52 0.85 -11.18
CA ASN A 84 -14.41 0.94 -12.34
C ASN A 84 -15.62 1.86 -12.12
N ILE A 85 -16.02 2.13 -10.87
CA ILE A 85 -17.07 3.11 -10.56
C ILE A 85 -16.50 4.53 -10.59
N ILE A 86 -15.29 4.71 -10.05
CA ILE A 86 -14.64 6.03 -9.92
C ILE A 86 -14.00 6.47 -11.25
N GLU A 87 -13.50 5.53 -12.04
CA GLU A 87 -12.81 5.75 -13.33
C GLU A 87 -11.67 6.78 -13.25
N PRO A 88 -10.65 6.58 -12.41
CA PRO A 88 -9.54 7.51 -12.31
C PRO A 88 -8.75 7.53 -13.62
N LYS A 89 -8.69 8.68 -14.29
CA LYS A 89 -8.01 8.83 -15.59
C LYS A 89 -6.73 9.65 -15.49
N SER A 90 -6.76 10.71 -14.72
CA SER A 90 -5.59 11.59 -14.50
C SER A 90 -5.77 12.40 -13.23
N GLY A 91 -4.65 12.82 -12.62
CA GLY A 91 -4.65 13.68 -11.43
C GLY A 91 -4.08 12.99 -10.19
N VAL A 92 -4.41 13.52 -9.03
CA VAL A 92 -3.89 13.11 -7.73
C VAL A 92 -4.85 12.12 -7.07
N LEU A 93 -4.35 10.92 -6.76
CA LEU A 93 -5.07 9.89 -6.03
C LEU A 93 -4.41 9.68 -4.66
N LEU A 94 -5.21 9.82 -3.61
CA LEU A 94 -4.82 9.54 -2.23
C LEU A 94 -5.51 8.29 -1.70
N ASP A 95 -4.73 7.39 -1.10
CA ASP A 95 -5.23 6.34 -0.21
C ASP A 95 -4.69 6.60 1.21
N PRO A 96 -5.54 7.08 2.14
CA PRO A 96 -5.12 7.45 3.50
C PRO A 96 -4.93 6.24 4.44
N ALA A 97 -5.14 5.02 3.96
CA ALA A 97 -4.93 3.75 4.68
C ALA A 97 -4.51 2.67 3.68
N CYS A 98 -3.40 2.93 2.96
CA CYS A 98 -3.10 2.24 1.70
C CYS A 98 -2.74 0.75 1.85
N GLY A 99 -2.40 0.29 3.05
CA GLY A 99 -2.00 -1.09 3.28
C GLY A 99 -0.90 -1.52 2.31
N SER A 100 -1.12 -2.60 1.56
CA SER A 100 -0.20 -3.09 0.53
C SER A 100 -0.38 -2.44 -0.86
N GLY A 101 -1.15 -1.36 -0.98
CA GLY A 101 -1.25 -0.56 -2.21
C GLY A 101 -2.23 -1.09 -3.27
N GLY A 102 -3.14 -1.99 -2.91
CA GLY A 102 -4.06 -2.59 -3.88
C GLY A 102 -4.90 -1.57 -4.68
N MET A 103 -5.28 -0.43 -4.07
CA MET A 103 -6.00 0.65 -4.77
C MET A 103 -5.14 1.28 -5.87
N PHE A 104 -3.85 1.50 -5.61
CA PHE A 104 -2.92 2.06 -6.59
C PHE A 104 -2.72 1.13 -7.79
N ILE A 105 -2.49 -0.16 -7.53
CA ILE A 105 -2.27 -1.15 -8.58
C ILE A 105 -3.47 -1.23 -9.53
N GLN A 106 -4.68 -1.36 -8.99
CA GLN A 106 -5.87 -1.44 -9.82
C GLN A 106 -6.19 -0.13 -10.56
N SER A 107 -5.87 1.02 -9.95
CA SER A 107 -6.00 2.33 -10.63
C SER A 107 -4.98 2.48 -11.75
N GLY A 108 -3.73 2.10 -11.52
CA GLY A 108 -2.70 2.08 -12.55
C GLY A 108 -3.06 1.16 -13.73
N ASP A 109 -3.52 -0.05 -13.41
CA ASP A 109 -4.02 -1.00 -14.42
C ASP A 109 -5.16 -0.41 -15.26
N PHE A 110 -6.13 0.26 -14.61
CA PHE A 110 -7.26 0.90 -15.29
C PHE A 110 -6.79 1.98 -16.27
N VAL A 111 -5.87 2.86 -15.84
CA VAL A 111 -5.30 3.92 -16.68
C VAL A 111 -4.53 3.32 -17.86
N ASN A 112 -3.68 2.32 -17.60
CA ASN A 112 -2.89 1.66 -18.65
C ASN A 112 -3.77 0.94 -19.67
N GLN A 113 -4.86 0.27 -19.23
CA GLN A 113 -5.82 -0.39 -20.11
C GLN A 113 -6.59 0.60 -21.02
N SER A 114 -6.72 1.85 -20.59
CA SER A 114 -7.31 2.92 -21.43
C SER A 114 -6.32 3.52 -22.45
N GLY A 115 -5.12 2.97 -22.56
CA GLY A 115 -4.09 3.39 -23.53
C GLY A 115 -3.22 4.56 -23.06
N MET A 116 -3.35 4.96 -21.80
CA MET A 116 -2.52 5.99 -21.17
C MET A 116 -1.37 5.34 -20.36
N ASN A 117 -0.38 6.14 -19.98
CA ASN A 117 0.67 5.71 -19.06
C ASN A 117 0.32 6.20 -17.64
N ALA A 118 0.13 5.28 -16.70
CA ALA A 118 -0.30 5.60 -15.34
C ALA A 118 0.65 6.55 -14.61
N ASN A 119 1.97 6.39 -14.76
CA ASN A 119 2.96 7.27 -14.10
C ASN A 119 2.98 8.69 -14.67
N SER A 120 2.52 8.87 -15.91
CA SER A 120 2.43 10.21 -16.53
C SER A 120 1.08 10.87 -16.26
N ALA A 121 0.02 10.09 -16.10
CA ALA A 121 -1.34 10.59 -15.93
C ALA A 121 -1.72 10.79 -14.47
N MET A 122 -1.20 9.96 -13.56
CA MET A 122 -1.57 9.92 -12.15
C MET A 122 -0.39 10.22 -11.24
N THR A 123 -0.69 10.82 -10.10
CA THR A 123 0.23 10.91 -8.96
C THR A 123 -0.41 10.18 -7.78
N PHE A 124 0.29 9.18 -7.26
CA PHE A 124 -0.20 8.34 -6.17
C PHE A 124 0.40 8.76 -4.84
N TYR A 125 -0.44 9.02 -3.85
CA TYR A 125 -0.05 9.30 -2.48
C TYR A 125 -0.70 8.31 -1.53
N GLY A 126 0.08 7.76 -0.60
CA GLY A 126 -0.41 6.83 0.41
C GLY A 126 0.03 7.18 1.82
N GLN A 127 -0.86 6.93 2.78
CA GLN A 127 -0.53 6.93 4.20
C GLN A 127 -0.78 5.54 4.77
N GLU A 128 0.18 5.03 5.54
CA GLU A 128 0.07 3.74 6.22
C GLU A 128 0.77 3.80 7.58
N LYS A 129 0.03 3.52 8.63
CA LYS A 129 0.57 3.58 9.99
C LYS A 129 1.64 2.51 10.25
N VAL A 130 1.48 1.33 9.67
CA VAL A 130 2.39 0.18 9.85
C VAL A 130 3.49 0.23 8.80
N GLU A 131 4.72 0.49 9.22
CA GLU A 131 5.88 0.63 8.31
C GLU A 131 6.07 -0.58 7.40
N TYR A 132 5.90 -1.79 7.93
CA TYR A 132 6.01 -3.02 7.13
C TYR A 132 4.98 -3.06 5.99
N ASN A 133 3.75 -2.63 6.22
CA ASN A 133 2.73 -2.55 5.16
C ASN A 133 3.10 -1.50 4.10
N ALA A 134 3.66 -0.38 4.51
CA ALA A 134 4.15 0.64 3.58
C ALA A 134 5.30 0.12 2.71
N GLN A 135 6.22 -0.67 3.27
CA GLN A 135 7.27 -1.35 2.49
C GLN A 135 6.66 -2.33 1.48
N LEU A 136 5.67 -3.13 1.90
CA LEU A 136 4.93 -4.01 0.98
C LEU A 136 4.23 -3.21 -0.13
N CYS A 137 3.66 -2.05 0.18
CA CYS A 137 3.04 -1.15 -0.80
C CYS A 137 4.07 -0.67 -1.84
N LEU A 138 5.21 -0.17 -1.40
CA LEU A 138 6.27 0.33 -2.28
C LEU A 138 6.83 -0.78 -3.18
N MET A 139 7.06 -1.97 -2.62
CA MET A 139 7.45 -3.15 -3.42
C MET A 139 6.38 -3.54 -4.43
N ASN A 140 5.10 -3.54 -4.01
CA ASN A 140 3.98 -3.86 -4.89
C ASN A 140 3.88 -2.88 -6.06
N MET A 141 3.98 -1.58 -5.77
CA MET A 141 4.00 -0.55 -6.82
C MET A 141 5.17 -0.74 -7.78
N ALA A 142 6.37 -0.98 -7.26
CA ALA A 142 7.58 -1.16 -8.07
C ALA A 142 7.48 -2.37 -9.02
N VAL A 143 7.00 -3.53 -8.54
CA VAL A 143 6.85 -4.73 -9.41
C VAL A 143 5.76 -4.56 -10.48
N HIS A 144 4.81 -3.65 -10.28
CA HIS A 144 3.81 -3.28 -11.29
C HIS A 144 4.23 -2.06 -12.14
N GLY A 145 5.46 -1.58 -11.97
CA GLY A 145 6.00 -0.44 -12.70
C GLY A 145 5.34 0.89 -12.36
N LEU A 146 4.75 1.01 -11.17
CA LEU A 146 4.12 2.24 -10.68
C LEU A 146 5.06 2.99 -9.72
N THR A 147 4.96 4.31 -9.75
CA THR A 147 5.63 5.20 -8.80
C THR A 147 4.62 5.94 -7.92
N GLY A 148 4.98 6.18 -6.66
CA GLY A 148 4.14 6.92 -5.73
C GLY A 148 4.90 7.33 -4.48
N VAL A 149 4.29 8.20 -3.69
CA VAL A 149 4.86 8.69 -2.43
C VAL A 149 4.07 8.09 -1.27
N ILE A 150 4.71 7.21 -0.51
CA ILE A 150 4.09 6.53 0.62
C ILE A 150 4.74 7.03 1.92
N LYS A 151 3.92 7.55 2.82
CA LYS A 151 4.34 7.92 4.18
C LYS A 151 3.92 6.84 5.16
N SER A 152 4.76 6.57 6.16
CA SER A 152 4.52 5.51 7.15
C SER A 152 4.78 5.96 8.58
N GLY A 153 4.40 5.12 9.54
CA GLY A 153 4.59 5.36 10.95
C GLY A 153 3.53 6.27 11.58
N ASP A 154 3.84 6.76 12.79
CA ASP A 154 2.88 7.57 13.56
C ASP A 154 2.52 8.88 12.86
N GLU A 155 3.45 9.51 12.15
CA GLU A 155 3.23 10.73 11.37
C GLU A 155 2.33 10.50 10.14
N ALA A 156 2.11 9.27 9.75
CA ALA A 156 1.18 8.87 8.69
C ALA A 156 -0.17 8.37 9.22
N ASN A 157 -0.41 8.49 10.52
CA ASN A 157 -1.71 8.16 11.10
C ASN A 157 -2.76 9.19 10.68
N THR A 158 -3.63 8.81 9.77
CA THR A 158 -4.63 9.70 9.14
C THR A 158 -5.65 10.30 10.13
N PHE A 159 -5.86 9.69 11.28
CA PHE A 159 -6.67 10.30 12.34
C PHE A 159 -6.08 11.61 12.87
N TYR A 160 -4.76 11.79 12.75
CA TYR A 160 -4.05 12.92 13.33
C TYR A 160 -3.29 13.77 12.30
N HIS A 161 -2.94 13.20 11.14
CA HIS A 161 -2.04 13.84 10.20
C HIS A 161 -2.53 13.78 8.75
N ASP A 162 -2.39 14.88 8.03
CA ASP A 162 -2.30 14.93 6.58
C ASP A 162 -0.82 14.95 6.21
N ALA A 163 -0.23 13.77 6.10
CA ALA A 163 1.21 13.63 5.93
C ALA A 163 1.75 14.19 4.61
N HIS A 164 0.86 14.41 3.65
CA HIS A 164 1.21 14.91 2.32
C HIS A 164 0.78 16.37 2.09
N ASN A 165 0.07 16.99 3.03
CA ASN A 165 -0.53 18.33 2.90
C ASN A 165 -1.44 18.44 1.66
N LEU A 166 -2.32 17.45 1.48
CA LEU A 166 -3.20 17.33 0.32
C LEU A 166 -4.65 17.69 0.61
N ASP A 167 -4.93 18.36 1.73
CA ASP A 167 -6.29 18.79 2.05
C ASP A 167 -6.86 19.69 0.96
N GLY A 168 -7.98 19.28 0.36
CA GLY A 168 -8.61 19.94 -0.78
C GLY A 168 -7.85 19.85 -2.11
N SER A 169 -6.79 19.04 -2.22
CA SER A 169 -5.91 18.97 -3.39
C SER A 169 -5.90 17.63 -4.12
N CYS A 170 -6.75 16.68 -3.69
CA CYS A 170 -6.88 15.38 -4.36
C CYS A 170 -8.03 15.40 -5.37
N ASP A 171 -7.81 14.76 -6.54
CA ASP A 171 -8.86 14.50 -7.51
C ASP A 171 -9.65 13.24 -7.13
N TYR A 172 -8.97 12.27 -6.51
CA TYR A 172 -9.55 11.01 -6.07
C TYR A 172 -9.07 10.63 -4.67
N VAL A 173 -9.98 10.17 -3.84
CA VAL A 173 -9.66 9.53 -2.55
C VAL A 173 -10.33 8.16 -2.54
N MET A 174 -9.53 7.11 -2.39
CA MET A 174 -10.01 5.73 -2.29
C MET A 174 -9.37 5.07 -1.08
N ALA A 175 -10.18 4.44 -0.24
CA ALA A 175 -9.68 3.76 0.95
C ALA A 175 -10.51 2.55 1.33
N ASN A 176 -9.86 1.57 1.93
CA ASN A 176 -10.49 0.55 2.76
C ASN A 176 -9.88 0.65 4.16
N PRO A 177 -10.37 1.57 5.01
CA PRO A 177 -9.78 1.81 6.31
C PRO A 177 -9.97 0.60 7.23
N PRO A 178 -9.07 0.39 8.22
CA PRO A 178 -9.21 -0.68 9.20
C PRO A 178 -10.48 -0.51 10.03
N PHE A 179 -11.13 -1.63 10.36
CA PHE A 179 -12.34 -1.66 11.19
C PHE A 179 -11.99 -1.69 12.67
N ASN A 180 -12.89 -1.15 13.51
CA ASN A 180 -12.79 -1.22 14.97
C ASN A 180 -11.44 -0.70 15.52
N VAL A 181 -10.99 0.44 15.03
CA VAL A 181 -9.74 1.04 15.53
C VAL A 181 -9.95 1.56 16.94
N ASP A 182 -9.23 0.97 17.88
CA ASP A 182 -9.27 1.36 19.30
C ASP A 182 -8.27 2.47 19.63
N LYS A 183 -8.51 3.13 20.76
CA LYS A 183 -7.58 4.10 21.37
C LYS A 183 -7.27 5.34 20.53
N VAL A 184 -8.18 5.70 19.61
CA VAL A 184 -8.07 6.97 18.88
C VAL A 184 -8.39 8.11 19.83
N LYS A 185 -7.41 8.96 20.15
CA LYS A 185 -7.55 10.07 21.09
C LYS A 185 -8.44 11.17 20.49
N ALA A 186 -9.56 11.44 21.14
CA ALA A 186 -10.52 12.44 20.67
C ALA A 186 -9.90 13.84 20.60
N GLU A 187 -9.18 14.27 21.63
CA GLU A 187 -8.53 15.58 21.68
C GLU A 187 -7.51 15.78 20.55
N SER A 188 -6.72 14.73 20.26
CA SER A 188 -5.73 14.80 19.16
C SER A 188 -6.41 14.88 17.79
N SER A 189 -7.48 14.11 17.57
CA SER A 189 -8.25 14.16 16.32
C SER A 189 -8.98 15.49 16.12
N GLU A 190 -9.51 16.08 17.19
CA GLU A 190 -10.13 17.40 17.16
C GLU A 190 -9.09 18.50 16.86
N SER A 191 -7.95 18.47 17.55
CA SER A 191 -6.87 19.43 17.36
C SER A 191 -6.28 19.37 15.93
N ALA A 192 -6.21 18.16 15.37
CA ALA A 192 -5.74 17.93 14.01
C ALA A 192 -6.72 18.40 12.92
N LYS A 193 -7.98 18.71 13.28
CA LYS A 193 -9.04 19.16 12.37
C LYS A 193 -9.33 18.17 11.22
N ARG A 194 -9.07 16.88 11.46
CA ARG A 194 -9.23 15.81 10.46
C ARG A 194 -10.69 15.37 10.27
N LEU A 195 -11.60 15.82 11.14
CA LEU A 195 -13.02 15.48 11.15
C LEU A 195 -13.88 16.72 10.89
N PRO A 196 -13.99 17.18 9.63
CA PRO A 196 -14.63 18.45 9.28
C PRO A 196 -16.15 18.47 9.56
N PHE A 197 -16.77 17.30 9.68
CA PHE A 197 -18.21 17.17 9.99
C PHE A 197 -18.52 17.03 11.48
N GLY A 198 -17.50 17.20 12.31
CA GLY A 198 -17.59 17.07 13.76
C GLY A 198 -17.06 15.73 14.28
N MET A 199 -16.88 15.69 15.60
CA MET A 199 -16.39 14.49 16.28
C MET A 199 -17.49 13.42 16.32
N PRO A 200 -17.17 12.14 16.02
CA PRO A 200 -18.09 11.03 16.33
C PRO A 200 -18.18 10.84 17.85
N GLY A 201 -19.02 9.90 18.29
CA GLY A 201 -19.20 9.63 19.72
C GLY A 201 -17.87 9.38 20.44
N VAL A 202 -17.70 9.99 21.61
CA VAL A 202 -16.50 9.86 22.45
C VAL A 202 -16.84 8.99 23.67
N ASN A 203 -16.03 8.00 23.96
CA ASN A 203 -16.21 7.11 25.09
C ASN A 203 -15.73 7.74 26.43
N LYS A 204 -15.94 7.04 27.53
CA LYS A 204 -15.53 7.51 28.89
C LYS A 204 -14.01 7.72 29.02
N ASN A 205 -13.23 7.07 28.18
CA ASN A 205 -11.75 7.18 28.16
C ASN A 205 -11.26 8.34 27.29
N LYS A 206 -12.17 9.19 26.78
CA LYS A 206 -11.86 10.27 25.84
C LYS A 206 -11.28 9.77 24.51
N GLU A 207 -11.68 8.60 24.10
CA GLU A 207 -11.35 8.02 22.82
C GLU A 207 -12.55 8.12 21.88
N VAL A 208 -12.29 8.28 20.59
CA VAL A 208 -13.31 8.19 19.56
C VAL A 208 -13.88 6.77 19.60
N GLY A 209 -15.17 6.66 19.86
CA GLY A 209 -15.85 5.37 19.96
C GLY A 209 -15.88 4.69 18.62
N ASN A 210 -15.32 3.49 18.55
CA ASN A 210 -15.16 2.67 17.34
C ASN A 210 -14.93 3.56 16.11
N GLY A 211 -13.70 3.77 15.72
CA GLY A 211 -13.32 4.67 14.60
C GLY A 211 -14.01 4.37 13.26
N ASN A 212 -15.27 4.01 13.33
CA ASN A 212 -16.18 3.72 12.21
C ASN A 212 -17.13 4.88 11.99
#